data_73e8eb080ec1ddfebac091bc73648765
#
_entry.id   73e8eb080ec1ddfebac091bc73648765
#
_cell.length_a   1.000
_cell.length_b   1.000
_cell.length_c   1.000
_cell.angle_alpha   90.00
_cell.angle_beta   90.00
_cell.angle_gamma   90.00
#
_symmetry.space_group_name_H-M   'P 1'
#
loop_
_entity.id
_entity.type
_entity.pdbx_description
1 polymer ?
#
loop_
_entity_poly.entity_id
_entity_poly.type
_entity_poly.pdbx_seq_one_letter_code
_entity_poly.pdbx_strand_id
1 'polypeptide(L)'
;KKNNKSKKSPKLELSRLKKNSFIAGILNVFTANPLKPFNYRQISSQLGIEDKASRELIKNMLADLKSVEAIVEISRGKYQLNPELAEQTATQGAILEGKIEMKRSGRAHVLVDGQDEDIYIASGNTHTAFNGDTVKVRLFPKRKDKKLEGQVIEIIKRERTQFVGILQRLPKYAFVVLDLDNSPSDFFVPLDDIKDAKNGEKVVVELVDWPDKAKNPVGKVVEVLGKPGENNVEMMSILVNNSFPTHFPSHVEREAEKISTVIPEEEIRKRRDFRNVTTFTIDPSDAKDFDDALSLEFLSDSVVEVGVHIADVSHYVQPQSVIDKEAFDRATSVYLVDRTIP
;
A
#
# COMPACT_ATOMS: atom_id res chain seq x y z
N LYS A 1 19.95 -53.06 27.95
CA LYS A 1 18.80 -52.25 28.43
C LYS A 1 19.11 -50.82 28.08
N LYS A 2 18.55 -50.30 26.94
CA LYS A 2 18.60 -48.89 26.54
C LYS A 2 17.46 -48.18 27.25
N ASN A 3 17.79 -47.25 28.13
CA ASN A 3 16.81 -46.32 28.75
C ASN A 3 16.26 -45.37 27.72
N ASN A 4 15.03 -45.59 27.27
CA ASN A 4 14.24 -44.68 26.49
C ASN A 4 13.63 -43.65 27.46
N LYS A 5 14.33 -42.52 27.70
CA LYS A 5 13.72 -41.34 28.33
C LYS A 5 12.80 -40.69 27.28
N SER A 6 11.51 -40.90 27.40
CA SER A 6 10.50 -40.16 26.62
C SER A 6 10.68 -38.69 26.88
N LYS A 7 11.05 -37.91 25.84
CA LYS A 7 11.02 -36.43 25.86
C LYS A 7 9.56 -36.01 26.10
N LYS A 8 9.26 -35.54 27.29
CA LYS A 8 7.96 -34.90 27.61
C LYS A 8 7.80 -33.69 26.72
N SER A 9 6.61 -33.50 26.13
CA SER A 9 6.33 -32.39 25.25
C SER A 9 6.48 -31.05 26.01
N PRO A 10 7.04 -30.00 25.37
CA PRO A 10 7.27 -28.68 25.98
C PRO A 10 6.01 -28.10 26.66
N LYS A 11 4.83 -28.43 26.15
CA LYS A 11 3.51 -28.02 26.71
C LYS A 11 3.26 -28.48 28.15
N LEU A 12 3.70 -29.70 28.53
CA LEU A 12 3.47 -30.22 29.86
C LEU A 12 4.39 -29.59 30.92
N GLU A 13 5.62 -29.21 30.54
CA GLU A 13 6.56 -28.52 31.43
C GLU A 13 6.20 -27.06 31.62
N LEU A 14 5.76 -26.36 30.55
CA LEU A 14 5.29 -24.96 30.63
C LEU A 14 4.10 -24.81 31.58
N SER A 15 3.17 -25.78 31.58
CA SER A 15 2.00 -25.77 32.50
C SER A 15 2.37 -25.91 33.97
N ARG A 16 3.49 -26.57 34.27
CA ARG A 16 4.03 -26.68 35.63
C ARG A 16 4.74 -25.40 36.09
N LEU A 17 5.48 -24.76 35.20
CA LEU A 17 6.15 -23.47 35.46
C LEU A 17 5.16 -22.32 35.67
N LYS A 18 4.04 -22.30 34.98
CA LYS A 18 2.98 -21.26 35.15
C LYS A 18 2.36 -21.16 36.53
N LYS A 19 2.62 -22.14 37.43
CA LYS A 19 2.14 -22.07 38.82
C LYS A 19 2.93 -21.10 39.70
N ASN A 20 4.09 -20.64 39.27
CA ASN A 20 4.84 -19.60 39.98
C ASN A 20 4.48 -18.23 39.41
N SER A 21 3.91 -17.34 40.21
CA SER A 21 3.44 -16.01 39.80
C SER A 21 4.55 -15.17 39.16
N PHE A 22 5.80 -15.38 39.55
CA PHE A 22 6.95 -14.62 39.03
C PHE A 22 7.34 -15.08 37.62
N ILE A 23 7.34 -16.39 37.36
CA ILE A 23 7.57 -16.95 36.00
C ILE A 23 6.42 -16.56 35.05
N ALA A 24 5.19 -16.54 35.56
CA ALA A 24 4.05 -16.09 34.78
C ALA A 24 4.21 -14.61 34.36
N GLY A 25 4.72 -13.76 35.27
CA GLY A 25 5.03 -12.36 34.95
C GLY A 25 6.09 -12.23 33.83
N ILE A 26 7.19 -12.99 33.92
CA ILE A 26 8.23 -13.01 32.90
C ILE A 26 7.68 -13.51 31.54
N LEU A 27 6.91 -14.59 31.54
CA LEU A 27 6.30 -15.12 30.32
C LEU A 27 5.32 -14.13 29.70
N ASN A 28 4.55 -13.38 30.50
CA ASN A 28 3.65 -12.34 30.01
C ASN A 28 4.39 -11.21 29.28
N VAL A 29 5.62 -10.86 29.71
CA VAL A 29 6.46 -9.88 29.00
C VAL A 29 6.80 -10.39 27.60
N PHE A 30 7.14 -11.66 27.45
CA PHE A 30 7.46 -12.27 26.18
C PHE A 30 6.23 -12.49 25.30
N THR A 31 5.14 -12.99 25.86
CA THR A 31 3.88 -13.24 25.12
C THR A 31 3.20 -11.95 24.66
N ALA A 32 3.39 -10.84 25.39
CA ALA A 32 2.91 -9.52 24.98
C ALA A 32 3.74 -8.91 23.82
N ASN A 33 4.94 -9.45 23.56
CA ASN A 33 5.84 -8.97 22.48
C ASN A 33 6.66 -10.17 21.95
N PRO A 34 6.04 -11.11 21.26
CA PRO A 34 6.65 -12.42 20.98
C PRO A 34 7.90 -12.36 20.09
N LEU A 35 8.00 -11.34 19.22
CA LEU A 35 9.13 -11.16 18.31
C LEU A 35 10.22 -10.23 18.86
N LYS A 36 9.99 -9.57 20.01
CA LYS A 36 10.95 -8.63 20.58
C LYS A 36 11.91 -9.32 21.52
N PRO A 37 13.25 -9.18 21.32
CA PRO A 37 14.22 -9.71 22.29
C PRO A 37 14.32 -8.81 23.52
N PHE A 38 14.36 -9.41 24.70
CA PHE A 38 14.52 -8.74 25.98
C PHE A 38 15.73 -9.26 26.72
N ASN A 39 16.44 -8.36 27.44
CA ASN A 39 17.41 -8.74 28.44
C ASN A 39 16.78 -8.67 29.85
N TYR A 40 17.48 -9.22 30.85
CA TYR A 40 16.98 -9.29 32.21
C TYR A 40 16.64 -7.90 32.80
N ARG A 41 17.37 -6.84 32.42
CA ARG A 41 17.12 -5.47 32.92
C ARG A 41 15.81 -4.91 32.36
N GLN A 42 15.56 -5.12 31.10
CA GLN A 42 14.33 -4.71 30.44
C GLN A 42 13.11 -5.45 31.02
N ILE A 43 13.25 -6.76 31.29
CA ILE A 43 12.21 -7.55 31.96
C ILE A 43 11.98 -7.04 33.37
N SER A 44 13.05 -6.81 34.17
CA SER A 44 12.94 -6.24 35.52
C SER A 44 12.19 -4.91 35.52
N SER A 45 12.54 -4.01 34.60
CA SER A 45 11.87 -2.70 34.46
C SER A 45 10.39 -2.83 34.13
N GLN A 46 10.01 -3.77 33.24
CA GLN A 46 8.59 -3.99 32.90
C GLN A 46 7.79 -4.62 34.05
N LEU A 47 8.45 -5.37 34.92
CA LEU A 47 7.83 -5.97 36.09
C LEU A 47 7.88 -5.04 37.34
N GLY A 48 8.47 -3.84 37.22
CA GLY A 48 8.60 -2.91 38.34
C GLY A 48 9.61 -3.38 39.42
N ILE A 49 10.62 -4.18 39.03
CA ILE A 49 11.59 -4.79 39.98
C ILE A 49 12.89 -4.00 39.96
N GLU A 50 13.25 -3.42 41.08
CA GLU A 50 14.44 -2.57 41.22
C GLU A 50 15.54 -3.19 42.05
N ASP A 51 15.23 -4.13 42.97
CA ASP A 51 16.20 -4.72 43.88
C ASP A 51 17.13 -5.73 43.19
N LYS A 52 18.37 -5.85 43.71
CA LYS A 52 19.42 -6.65 43.13
C LYS A 52 19.14 -8.16 43.23
N ALA A 53 18.50 -8.60 44.31
CA ALA A 53 18.24 -10.03 44.56
C ALA A 53 17.18 -10.56 43.60
N SER A 54 16.07 -9.80 43.37
CA SER A 54 15.03 -10.16 42.42
C SER A 54 15.50 -10.10 40.97
N ARG A 55 16.41 -9.16 40.63
CA ARG A 55 17.05 -9.17 39.30
C ARG A 55 17.91 -10.40 39.03
N GLU A 56 18.62 -10.91 40.05
CA GLU A 56 19.39 -12.14 39.93
C GLU A 56 18.47 -13.37 39.80
N LEU A 57 17.34 -13.38 40.53
CA LEU A 57 16.29 -14.37 40.36
C LEU A 57 15.75 -14.43 38.94
N ILE A 58 15.49 -13.26 38.31
CA ILE A 58 15.05 -13.17 36.89
C ILE A 58 16.08 -13.84 35.98
N LYS A 59 17.39 -13.63 36.17
CA LYS A 59 18.42 -14.28 35.33
C LYS A 59 18.34 -15.79 35.42
N ASN A 60 18.21 -16.35 36.66
CA ASN A 60 18.08 -17.76 36.88
C ASN A 60 16.81 -18.31 36.20
N MET A 61 15.69 -17.61 36.32
CA MET A 61 14.43 -18.00 35.68
C MET A 61 14.51 -17.94 34.14
N LEU A 62 15.25 -16.99 33.57
CA LEU A 62 15.51 -16.97 32.12
C LEU A 62 16.36 -18.17 31.69
N ALA A 63 17.33 -18.61 32.48
CA ALA A 63 18.07 -19.81 32.17
C ALA A 63 17.17 -21.06 32.24
N ASP A 64 16.27 -21.14 33.23
CA ASP A 64 15.29 -22.22 33.35
C ASP A 64 14.32 -22.23 32.16
N LEU A 65 13.77 -21.07 31.79
CA LEU A 65 12.88 -20.93 30.62
C LEU A 65 13.58 -21.30 29.32
N LYS A 66 14.87 -21.00 29.17
CA LYS A 66 15.69 -21.44 28.03
C LYS A 66 15.87 -22.94 28.02
N SER A 67 16.11 -23.55 29.19
CA SER A 67 16.34 -25.02 29.31
C SER A 67 15.12 -25.86 28.92
N VAL A 68 13.91 -25.29 29.06
CA VAL A 68 12.64 -25.93 28.66
C VAL A 68 12.17 -25.43 27.29
N GLU A 69 13.03 -24.77 26.52
CA GLU A 69 12.77 -24.27 25.20
C GLU A 69 11.57 -23.29 25.11
N ALA A 70 11.20 -22.65 26.23
CA ALA A 70 10.14 -21.63 26.24
C ALA A 70 10.61 -20.31 25.64
N ILE A 71 11.89 -20.00 25.75
CA ILE A 71 12.54 -18.84 25.13
C ILE A 71 13.84 -19.28 24.45
N VAL A 72 14.25 -18.52 23.44
CA VAL A 72 15.52 -18.71 22.71
C VAL A 72 16.44 -17.51 22.93
N GLU A 73 17.74 -17.73 23.06
CA GLU A 73 18.74 -16.69 23.16
C GLU A 73 19.16 -16.25 21.74
N ILE A 74 18.76 -15.03 21.34
CA ILE A 74 19.06 -14.48 20.01
C ILE A 74 20.47 -13.86 19.96
N SER A 75 20.90 -13.27 21.07
CA SER A 75 22.25 -12.75 21.27
C SER A 75 22.58 -12.78 22.75
N ARG A 76 23.87 -12.66 23.10
CA ARG A 76 24.33 -12.82 24.48
C ARG A 76 23.50 -12.03 25.50
N GLY A 77 22.76 -12.74 26.34
CA GLY A 77 21.89 -12.19 27.39
C GLY A 77 20.60 -11.53 26.88
N LYS A 78 20.22 -11.72 25.59
CA LYS A 78 18.94 -11.28 25.04
C LYS A 78 18.13 -12.49 24.58
N TYR A 79 16.93 -12.60 25.11
CA TYR A 79 16.02 -13.73 24.92
C TYR A 79 14.74 -13.29 24.22
N GLN A 80 14.16 -14.18 23.45
CA GLN A 80 12.90 -14.02 22.74
C GLN A 80 12.01 -15.23 23.01
N LEU A 81 10.70 -15.09 22.87
CA LEU A 81 9.80 -16.24 22.94
C LEU A 81 10.19 -17.27 21.86
N ASN A 82 10.15 -18.56 22.20
CA ASN A 82 10.39 -19.61 21.22
C ASN A 82 9.41 -19.43 20.03
N PRO A 83 9.87 -19.43 18.76
CA PRO A 83 9.02 -19.23 17.58
C PRO A 83 7.80 -20.15 17.54
N GLU A 84 7.95 -21.44 17.89
CA GLU A 84 6.83 -22.39 17.93
C GLU A 84 5.77 -22.03 18.99
N LEU A 85 6.21 -21.49 20.13
CA LEU A 85 5.30 -20.99 21.18
C LEU A 85 4.76 -19.60 20.83
N ALA A 86 5.53 -18.78 20.12
CA ALA A 86 5.09 -17.50 19.60
C ALA A 86 3.94 -17.68 18.61
N GLU A 87 4.02 -18.63 17.69
CA GLU A 87 2.94 -18.98 16.77
C GLU A 87 1.68 -19.47 17.50
N GLN A 88 1.84 -20.31 18.52
CA GLN A 88 0.72 -20.82 19.32
C GLN A 88 0.06 -19.74 20.20
N THR A 89 0.82 -18.76 20.70
CA THR A 89 0.28 -17.65 21.51
C THR A 89 -0.34 -16.59 20.60
N ALA A 90 0.22 -16.40 19.43
CA ALA A 90 -0.29 -15.51 18.41
C ALA A 90 -1.63 -15.97 17.81
N THR A 91 -1.96 -17.26 17.86
CA THR A 91 -3.28 -17.80 17.49
C THR A 91 -4.41 -17.41 18.46
N GLN A 92 -4.12 -16.79 19.60
CA GLN A 92 -5.14 -16.34 20.56
C GLN A 92 -5.57 -14.88 20.37
N GLY A 93 -4.91 -14.08 19.53
CA GLY A 93 -5.32 -12.71 19.21
C GLY A 93 -6.42 -12.69 18.15
N ALA A 94 -7.39 -11.79 18.27
CA ALA A 94 -8.36 -11.53 17.22
C ALA A 94 -7.62 -11.12 15.94
N ILE A 95 -8.06 -11.66 14.80
CA ILE A 95 -7.55 -11.27 13.47
C ILE A 95 -8.59 -10.33 12.87
N LEU A 96 -8.14 -9.18 12.41
CA LEU A 96 -8.96 -8.15 11.78
C LEU A 96 -8.38 -7.80 10.42
N GLU A 97 -9.23 -7.37 9.51
CA GLU A 97 -8.86 -6.89 8.19
C GLU A 97 -9.06 -5.38 8.12
N GLY A 98 -8.13 -4.68 7.47
CA GLY A 98 -8.23 -3.24 7.32
C GLY A 98 -7.19 -2.66 6.38
N LYS A 99 -7.32 -1.36 6.10
CA LYS A 99 -6.41 -0.60 5.25
C LYS A 99 -5.26 -0.01 6.08
N ILE A 100 -4.01 -0.24 5.66
CA ILE A 100 -2.84 0.24 6.39
C ILE A 100 -2.43 1.64 5.95
N GLU A 101 -2.24 2.54 6.91
CA GLU A 101 -1.65 3.87 6.71
C GLU A 101 -0.24 3.92 7.29
N MET A 102 0.76 4.04 6.42
CA MET A 102 2.17 4.17 6.80
C MET A 102 2.52 5.60 7.18
N LYS A 103 3.37 5.77 8.18
CA LYS A 103 3.96 7.06 8.55
C LYS A 103 5.46 7.08 8.19
N ARG A 104 6.02 8.27 7.98
CA ARG A 104 7.48 8.47 7.69
C ARG A 104 8.42 7.75 8.66
N SER A 105 7.98 7.54 9.89
CA SER A 105 8.75 6.84 10.93
C SER A 105 8.78 5.31 10.76
N GLY A 106 8.18 4.75 9.70
CA GLY A 106 7.99 3.32 9.47
C GLY A 106 6.93 2.68 10.38
N ARG A 107 6.27 3.44 11.25
CA ARG A 107 5.09 3.00 12.00
C ARG A 107 3.86 3.08 11.12
N ALA A 108 2.81 2.37 11.49
CA ALA A 108 1.56 2.42 10.75
C ALA A 108 0.34 2.39 11.67
N HIS A 109 -0.81 2.71 11.09
CA HIS A 109 -2.13 2.49 11.66
C HIS A 109 -2.94 1.65 10.67
N VAL A 110 -3.75 0.73 11.17
CA VAL A 110 -4.69 -0.02 10.34
C VAL A 110 -6.09 0.41 10.70
N LEU A 111 -6.79 0.94 9.69
CA LEU A 111 -8.18 1.35 9.74
C LEU A 111 -9.05 0.12 9.45
N VAL A 112 -9.95 -0.22 10.37
CA VAL A 112 -10.87 -1.35 10.25
C VAL A 112 -12.28 -0.82 10.13
N ASP A 113 -13.01 -1.24 9.11
CA ASP A 113 -14.38 -0.80 8.90
C ASP A 113 -15.28 -1.15 10.11
N GLY A 114 -16.05 -0.17 10.58
CA GLY A 114 -16.94 -0.32 11.73
C GLY A 114 -16.25 -0.30 13.10
N GLN A 115 -14.97 0.07 13.17
CA GLN A 115 -14.26 0.32 14.43
C GLN A 115 -13.91 1.79 14.60
N ASP A 116 -14.15 2.34 15.79
CA ASP A 116 -13.81 3.75 16.11
C ASP A 116 -12.31 3.93 16.43
N GLU A 117 -11.58 2.86 16.73
CA GLU A 117 -10.19 2.91 17.19
C GLU A 117 -9.26 2.21 16.20
N ASP A 118 -8.29 2.96 15.67
CA ASP A 118 -7.26 2.45 14.78
C ASP A 118 -6.31 1.49 15.49
N ILE A 119 -5.82 0.48 14.76
CA ILE A 119 -4.83 -0.45 15.30
C ILE A 119 -3.44 0.10 15.03
N TYR A 120 -2.69 0.39 16.09
CA TYR A 120 -1.29 0.82 15.98
C TYR A 120 -0.38 -0.36 15.61
N ILE A 121 0.47 -0.16 14.60
CA ILE A 121 1.47 -1.13 14.12
C ILE A 121 2.87 -0.53 14.27
N ALA A 122 3.71 -1.15 15.08
CA ALA A 122 5.10 -0.74 15.19
C ALA A 122 5.87 -1.05 13.88
N SER A 123 6.93 -0.28 13.59
CA SER A 123 7.71 -0.43 12.35
C SER A 123 8.26 -1.84 12.08
N GLY A 124 8.54 -2.62 13.12
CA GLY A 124 8.97 -4.03 12.98
C GLY A 124 7.82 -5.02 12.76
N ASN A 125 6.57 -4.57 12.81
CA ASN A 125 5.37 -5.40 12.72
C ASN A 125 4.53 -5.12 11.47
N THR A 126 5.03 -4.30 10.55
CA THR A 126 4.32 -3.93 9.31
C THR A 126 4.42 -5.01 8.21
N HIS A 127 5.20 -6.07 8.46
CA HIS A 127 5.48 -7.10 7.45
C HIS A 127 6.03 -6.44 6.16
N THR A 128 5.61 -6.89 5.00
CA THR A 128 5.96 -6.33 3.69
C THR A 128 4.90 -5.37 3.16
N ALA A 129 4.12 -4.72 4.03
CA ALA A 129 3.06 -3.81 3.62
C ALA A 129 3.59 -2.49 3.08
N PHE A 130 2.96 -2.00 2.02
CA PHE A 130 3.05 -0.63 1.56
C PHE A 130 1.86 0.20 2.05
N ASN A 131 1.97 1.51 1.95
CA ASN A 131 0.88 2.42 2.30
C ASN A 131 -0.36 2.16 1.44
N GLY A 132 -1.52 2.03 2.07
CA GLY A 132 -2.80 1.79 1.41
C GLY A 132 -3.16 0.32 1.21
N ASP A 133 -2.25 -0.62 1.45
CA ASP A 133 -2.55 -2.05 1.31
C ASP A 133 -3.70 -2.50 2.22
N THR A 134 -4.51 -3.44 1.76
CA THR A 134 -5.45 -4.16 2.62
C THR A 134 -4.73 -5.33 3.28
N VAL A 135 -4.76 -5.38 4.61
CA VAL A 135 -3.95 -6.31 5.39
C VAL A 135 -4.76 -7.07 6.44
N LYS A 136 -4.32 -8.27 6.79
CA LYS A 136 -4.76 -8.95 8.01
C LYS A 136 -3.84 -8.60 9.15
N VAL A 137 -4.43 -8.19 10.26
CA VAL A 137 -3.72 -7.82 11.48
C VAL A 137 -4.11 -8.74 12.61
N ARG A 138 -3.14 -9.30 13.29
CA ARG A 138 -3.32 -10.01 14.55
C ARG A 138 -3.13 -9.05 15.69
N LEU A 139 -4.16 -8.89 16.53
CA LEU A 139 -4.11 -8.03 17.70
C LEU A 139 -3.23 -8.63 18.80
N PHE A 140 -2.45 -7.78 19.43
CA PHE A 140 -1.81 -8.11 20.70
C PHE A 140 -2.81 -7.98 21.86
N PRO A 141 -2.57 -8.69 22.98
CA PRO A 141 -3.40 -8.55 24.16
C PRO A 141 -3.52 -7.08 24.59
N LYS A 142 -4.77 -6.59 24.68
CA LYS A 142 -5.03 -5.19 25.05
C LYS A 142 -4.52 -4.93 26.47
N ARG A 143 -3.63 -3.96 26.62
CA ARG A 143 -3.20 -3.45 27.93
C ARG A 143 -4.20 -2.41 28.41
N LYS A 144 -4.45 -2.39 29.74
CA LYS A 144 -5.33 -1.40 30.35
C LYS A 144 -4.87 0.01 29.97
N ASP A 145 -5.78 0.84 29.49
CA ASP A 145 -5.56 2.24 29.09
C ASP A 145 -4.59 2.48 27.91
N LYS A 146 -4.35 1.47 27.05
CA LYS A 146 -3.55 1.64 25.81
C LYS A 146 -4.38 1.38 24.57
N LYS A 147 -3.97 2.07 23.46
CA LYS A 147 -4.52 1.84 22.12
C LYS A 147 -4.38 0.39 21.70
N LEU A 148 -5.23 -0.05 20.78
CA LEU A 148 -5.08 -1.35 20.14
C LEU A 148 -3.73 -1.42 19.42
N GLU A 149 -2.98 -2.48 19.65
CA GLU A 149 -1.70 -2.75 19.00
C GLU A 149 -1.78 -4.11 18.30
N GLY A 150 -1.09 -4.26 17.17
CA GLY A 150 -1.07 -5.51 16.43
C GLY A 150 0.15 -5.66 15.53
N GLN A 151 0.12 -6.74 14.77
CA GLN A 151 1.12 -7.05 13.74
C GLN A 151 0.40 -7.47 12.46
N VAL A 152 0.88 -6.99 11.33
CA VAL A 152 0.45 -7.47 10.02
C VAL A 152 0.94 -8.90 9.83
N ILE A 153 0.04 -9.81 9.45
CA ILE A 153 0.36 -11.23 9.24
C ILE A 153 0.20 -11.66 7.77
N GLU A 154 -0.55 -10.87 6.99
CA GLU A 154 -0.81 -11.17 5.59
C GLU A 154 -1.19 -9.88 4.84
N ILE A 155 -0.77 -9.77 3.60
CA ILE A 155 -1.22 -8.74 2.66
C ILE A 155 -2.34 -9.36 1.81
N ILE A 156 -3.57 -8.88 1.97
CA ILE A 156 -4.73 -9.40 1.23
C ILE A 156 -4.75 -8.84 -0.19
N LYS A 157 -4.55 -7.51 -0.29
CA LYS A 157 -4.58 -6.79 -1.55
C LYS A 157 -3.58 -5.65 -1.53
N ARG A 158 -2.74 -5.57 -2.55
CA ARG A 158 -1.89 -4.41 -2.80
C ARG A 158 -2.73 -3.26 -3.33
N GLU A 159 -2.57 -2.07 -2.78
CA GLU A 159 -3.17 -0.85 -3.32
C GLU A 159 -2.51 -0.47 -4.64
N ARG A 160 -1.19 -0.62 -4.70
CA ARG A 160 -0.39 -0.39 -5.90
C ARG A 160 0.76 -1.37 -6.00
N THR A 161 1.17 -1.62 -7.23
CA THR A 161 2.34 -2.46 -7.55
C THR A 161 3.44 -1.68 -8.26
N GLN A 162 3.14 -0.44 -8.70
CA GLN A 162 4.08 0.42 -9.40
C GLN A 162 4.41 1.65 -8.56
N PHE A 163 5.67 2.04 -8.59
CA PHE A 163 6.23 3.11 -7.79
C PHE A 163 7.21 3.93 -8.61
N VAL A 164 7.30 5.23 -8.32
CA VAL A 164 8.31 6.10 -8.94
C VAL A 164 9.48 6.28 -8.00
N GLY A 165 10.68 6.28 -8.55
CA GLY A 165 11.89 6.56 -7.80
C GLY A 165 13.08 6.81 -8.71
N ILE A 166 14.23 7.12 -8.11
CA ILE A 166 15.49 7.41 -8.80
C ILE A 166 16.34 6.15 -8.84
N LEU A 167 16.74 5.74 -10.04
CA LEU A 167 17.63 4.59 -10.22
C LEU A 167 19.04 4.90 -9.76
N GLN A 168 19.54 4.13 -8.81
CA GLN A 168 20.94 4.11 -8.36
C GLN A 168 21.59 2.80 -8.82
N ARG A 169 22.40 2.89 -9.88
CA ARG A 169 23.09 1.76 -10.47
C ARG A 169 24.42 1.49 -9.77
N LEU A 170 24.62 0.27 -9.36
CA LEU A 170 25.85 -0.27 -8.78
C LEU A 170 26.46 -1.31 -9.73
N PRO A 171 27.72 -1.75 -9.52
CA PRO A 171 28.39 -2.66 -10.46
C PRO A 171 27.67 -4.02 -10.68
N LYS A 172 26.90 -4.51 -9.71
CA LYS A 172 26.28 -5.84 -9.77
C LYS A 172 24.74 -5.83 -9.63
N TYR A 173 24.15 -4.72 -9.26
CA TYR A 173 22.72 -4.55 -9.05
C TYR A 173 22.36 -3.07 -9.07
N ALA A 174 21.09 -2.76 -8.97
CA ALA A 174 20.61 -1.40 -8.80
C ALA A 174 19.63 -1.30 -7.64
N PHE A 175 19.45 -0.07 -7.14
CA PHE A 175 18.32 0.30 -6.29
C PHE A 175 17.46 1.35 -7.00
N VAL A 176 16.16 1.30 -6.76
CA VAL A 176 15.27 2.41 -7.04
C VAL A 176 14.90 3.04 -5.71
N VAL A 177 15.42 4.22 -5.45
CA VAL A 177 15.13 5.03 -4.26
C VAL A 177 13.82 5.74 -4.48
N LEU A 178 12.82 5.40 -3.69
CA LEU A 178 11.46 5.89 -3.90
C LEU A 178 11.27 7.36 -3.54
N ASP A 179 10.51 8.08 -4.34
CA ASP A 179 10.09 9.48 -4.11
C ASP A 179 8.94 9.60 -3.08
N LEU A 180 8.80 8.63 -2.19
CA LEU A 180 7.69 8.56 -1.24
C LEU A 180 8.20 8.61 0.19
N ASP A 181 7.81 9.65 0.90
CA ASP A 181 8.15 9.87 2.32
C ASP A 181 7.70 8.76 3.28
N ASN A 182 6.69 8.01 2.90
CA ASN A 182 6.09 6.94 3.70
C ASN A 182 6.36 5.54 3.15
N SER A 183 7.37 5.38 2.29
CA SER A 183 7.79 4.05 1.84
C SER A 183 8.63 3.36 2.92
N PRO A 184 8.36 2.08 3.21
CA PRO A 184 9.12 1.32 4.19
C PRO A 184 10.53 0.96 3.72
N SER A 185 10.77 0.90 2.40
CA SER A 185 12.06 0.50 1.81
C SER A 185 12.16 0.86 0.34
N ASP A 186 13.40 0.96 -0.16
CA ASP A 186 13.72 1.09 -1.58
C ASP A 186 13.67 -0.27 -2.27
N PHE A 187 13.53 -0.28 -3.60
CA PHE A 187 13.52 -1.50 -4.39
C PHE A 187 14.92 -1.95 -4.77
N PHE A 188 15.22 -3.22 -4.55
CA PHE A 188 16.34 -3.90 -5.19
C PHE A 188 15.95 -4.31 -6.60
N VAL A 189 16.79 -3.99 -7.60
CA VAL A 189 16.54 -4.29 -9.01
C VAL A 189 17.77 -5.00 -9.60
N PRO A 190 17.60 -6.24 -10.14
CA PRO A 190 18.65 -6.90 -10.91
C PRO A 190 19.05 -6.07 -12.14
N LEU A 191 20.31 -6.16 -12.58
CA LEU A 191 20.77 -5.36 -13.74
C LEU A 191 20.05 -5.72 -15.05
N ASP A 192 19.55 -6.94 -15.17
CA ASP A 192 18.79 -7.40 -16.35
C ASP A 192 17.38 -6.78 -16.39
N ASP A 193 16.90 -6.25 -15.26
CA ASP A 193 15.55 -5.69 -15.08
C ASP A 193 15.54 -4.15 -15.04
N ILE A 194 16.66 -3.47 -15.33
CA ILE A 194 16.71 -1.99 -15.34
C ILE A 194 16.31 -1.37 -16.68
N LYS A 195 16.02 -2.16 -17.71
CA LYS A 195 15.85 -1.69 -19.09
C LYS A 195 17.05 -0.83 -19.53
N ASP A 196 16.81 0.24 -20.29
CA ASP A 196 17.82 1.20 -20.75
C ASP A 196 18.05 2.36 -19.79
N ALA A 197 17.56 2.26 -18.55
CA ALA A 197 17.64 3.32 -17.54
C ALA A 197 19.08 3.62 -17.14
N LYS A 198 19.42 4.89 -17.11
CA LYS A 198 20.74 5.38 -16.68
C LYS A 198 20.73 5.74 -15.20
N ASN A 199 21.91 5.70 -14.61
CA ASN A 199 22.06 6.11 -13.21
C ASN A 199 21.57 7.55 -12.99
N GLY A 200 20.71 7.77 -12.00
CA GLY A 200 20.14 9.06 -11.66
C GLY A 200 18.85 9.43 -12.41
N GLU A 201 18.38 8.60 -13.33
CA GLU A 201 17.07 8.82 -13.98
C GLU A 201 15.92 8.38 -13.08
N LYS A 202 14.77 9.07 -13.22
CA LYS A 202 13.49 8.64 -12.67
C LYS A 202 12.92 7.50 -13.48
N VAL A 203 12.44 6.49 -12.78
CA VAL A 203 11.88 5.27 -13.37
C VAL A 203 10.60 4.88 -12.65
N VAL A 204 9.75 4.15 -13.34
CA VAL A 204 8.66 3.39 -12.74
C VAL A 204 9.16 1.98 -12.49
N VAL A 205 9.17 1.58 -11.23
CA VAL A 205 9.51 0.21 -10.80
C VAL A 205 8.25 -0.53 -10.41
N GLU A 206 8.11 -1.76 -10.90
CA GLU A 206 7.01 -2.66 -10.54
C GLU A 206 7.50 -3.70 -9.53
N LEU A 207 6.70 -3.94 -8.50
CA LEU A 207 6.95 -4.97 -7.49
C LEU A 207 6.86 -6.35 -8.13
N VAL A 208 7.95 -7.12 -8.07
CA VAL A 208 8.00 -8.52 -8.50
C VAL A 208 7.76 -9.44 -7.31
N ASP A 209 8.49 -9.23 -6.23
CA ASP A 209 8.41 -10.04 -5.01
C ASP A 209 8.94 -9.26 -3.80
N TRP A 210 8.47 -9.62 -2.62
CA TRP A 210 9.05 -9.14 -1.36
C TRP A 210 9.09 -10.30 -0.35
N PRO A 211 10.15 -11.10 -0.34
CA PRO A 211 10.29 -12.22 0.59
C PRO A 211 10.30 -11.74 2.06
N ASP A 212 9.62 -12.45 2.94
CA ASP A 212 9.44 -12.09 4.37
C ASP A 212 10.70 -11.69 5.12
N LYS A 213 11.83 -12.29 4.74
CA LYS A 213 13.14 -12.04 5.39
C LYS A 213 13.99 -11.02 4.64
N ALA A 214 13.56 -10.58 3.47
CA ALA A 214 14.29 -9.60 2.69
C ALA A 214 14.07 -8.19 3.24
N LYS A 215 15.15 -7.42 3.33
CA LYS A 215 15.09 -6.02 3.75
C LYS A 215 14.39 -5.15 2.71
N ASN A 216 14.61 -5.46 1.44
CA ASN A 216 14.14 -4.68 0.31
C ASN A 216 13.24 -5.54 -0.58
N PRO A 217 12.16 -4.97 -1.14
CA PRO A 217 11.40 -5.60 -2.21
C PRO A 217 12.24 -5.76 -3.47
N VAL A 218 11.97 -6.78 -4.25
CA VAL A 218 12.54 -6.99 -5.58
C VAL A 218 11.60 -6.37 -6.60
N GLY A 219 12.15 -5.54 -7.49
CA GLY A 219 11.40 -4.89 -8.54
C GLY A 219 12.05 -5.02 -9.90
N LYS A 220 11.28 -4.67 -10.94
CA LYS A 220 11.76 -4.48 -12.31
C LYS A 220 11.37 -3.10 -12.80
N VAL A 221 12.21 -2.43 -13.55
CA VAL A 221 11.87 -1.17 -14.22
C VAL A 221 10.91 -1.46 -15.37
N VAL A 222 9.73 -0.87 -15.33
CA VAL A 222 8.70 -1.00 -16.38
C VAL A 222 8.68 0.20 -17.32
N GLU A 223 9.14 1.37 -16.85
CA GLU A 223 9.21 2.58 -17.66
C GLU A 223 10.37 3.48 -17.20
N VAL A 224 11.03 4.15 -18.15
CA VAL A 224 12.05 5.16 -17.88
C VAL A 224 11.43 6.52 -18.17
N LEU A 225 11.24 7.33 -17.12
CA LEU A 225 10.61 8.64 -17.23
C LEU A 225 11.58 9.71 -17.72
N GLY A 226 12.85 9.65 -17.30
CA GLY A 226 13.90 10.58 -17.71
C GLY A 226 14.60 11.27 -16.54
N LYS A 227 15.12 12.47 -16.77
CA LYS A 227 15.90 13.19 -15.76
C LYS A 227 14.98 13.88 -14.74
N PRO A 228 15.29 13.79 -13.44
CA PRO A 228 14.60 14.55 -12.40
C PRO A 228 14.61 16.06 -12.71
N GLY A 229 13.49 16.74 -12.44
CA GLY A 229 13.31 18.17 -12.66
C GLY A 229 12.82 18.56 -14.06
N GLU A 230 12.77 17.67 -15.01
CA GLU A 230 12.10 17.90 -16.28
C GLU A 230 10.58 17.87 -16.09
N ASN A 231 9.85 18.89 -16.58
CA ASN A 231 8.41 19.05 -16.34
C ASN A 231 7.61 17.79 -16.69
N ASN A 232 7.87 17.20 -17.86
CA ASN A 232 7.20 15.97 -18.27
C ASN A 232 7.43 14.79 -17.31
N VAL A 233 8.66 14.64 -16.81
CA VAL A 233 9.05 13.60 -15.87
C VAL A 233 8.34 13.77 -14.53
N GLU A 234 8.24 15.00 -14.04
CA GLU A 234 7.55 15.30 -12.79
C GLU A 234 6.03 15.08 -12.90
N MET A 235 5.41 15.50 -14.02
CA MET A 235 3.99 15.26 -14.25
C MET A 235 3.67 13.76 -14.34
N MET A 236 4.46 12.98 -15.09
CA MET A 236 4.30 11.52 -15.15
C MET A 236 4.50 10.87 -13.79
N SER A 237 5.46 11.36 -13.00
CA SER A 237 5.69 10.88 -11.62
C SER A 237 4.47 11.10 -10.72
N ILE A 238 3.82 12.25 -10.83
CA ILE A 238 2.59 12.57 -10.08
C ILE A 238 1.47 11.59 -10.46
N LEU A 239 1.27 11.34 -11.76
CA LEU A 239 0.24 10.43 -12.25
C LEU A 239 0.45 9.02 -11.71
N VAL A 240 1.64 8.45 -11.88
CA VAL A 240 1.96 7.10 -11.41
C VAL A 240 1.83 7.00 -9.89
N ASN A 241 2.33 7.99 -9.14
CA ASN A 241 2.24 8.00 -7.68
C ASN A 241 0.81 8.11 -7.14
N ASN A 242 -0.13 8.59 -7.95
CA ASN A 242 -1.55 8.61 -7.63
C ASN A 242 -2.35 7.51 -8.32
N SER A 243 -1.66 6.52 -8.90
CA SER A 243 -2.27 5.38 -9.60
C SER A 243 -3.14 5.76 -10.79
N PHE A 244 -2.89 6.92 -11.41
CA PHE A 244 -3.54 7.29 -12.66
C PHE A 244 -2.87 6.57 -13.83
N PRO A 245 -3.65 6.02 -14.77
CA PRO A 245 -3.11 5.41 -15.97
C PRO A 245 -2.51 6.49 -16.86
N THR A 246 -1.28 6.28 -17.31
CA THR A 246 -0.52 7.21 -18.16
C THR A 246 -0.76 6.98 -19.66
N HIS A 247 -1.29 5.81 -20.02
CA HIS A 247 -1.54 5.39 -21.39
C HIS A 247 -2.88 4.66 -21.50
N PHE A 248 -3.48 4.69 -22.69
CA PHE A 248 -4.61 3.83 -22.98
C PHE A 248 -4.14 2.41 -23.35
N PRO A 249 -4.91 1.38 -22.99
CA PRO A 249 -4.67 0.03 -23.52
C PRO A 249 -4.74 0.02 -25.05
N SER A 250 -3.80 -0.65 -25.72
CA SER A 250 -3.71 -0.65 -27.19
C SER A 250 -4.97 -1.15 -27.91
N HIS A 251 -5.81 -1.96 -27.24
CA HIS A 251 -7.08 -2.39 -27.82
C HIS A 251 -8.13 -1.27 -27.80
N VAL A 252 -8.08 -0.37 -26.82
CA VAL A 252 -8.95 0.83 -26.72
C VAL A 252 -8.55 1.83 -27.80
N GLU A 253 -7.25 2.09 -27.96
CA GLU A 253 -6.72 2.99 -29.00
C GLU A 253 -7.17 2.53 -30.39
N ARG A 254 -7.01 1.22 -30.70
CA ARG A 254 -7.48 0.66 -31.97
C ARG A 254 -8.98 0.76 -32.20
N GLU A 255 -9.81 0.71 -31.15
CA GLU A 255 -11.24 0.93 -31.30
C GLU A 255 -11.55 2.43 -31.53
N ALA A 256 -10.88 3.34 -30.85
CA ALA A 256 -11.00 4.77 -31.05
C ALA A 256 -10.59 5.20 -32.49
N GLU A 257 -9.52 4.60 -33.03
CA GLU A 257 -9.06 4.85 -34.42
C GLU A 257 -10.09 4.46 -35.51
N LYS A 258 -11.03 3.56 -35.19
CA LYS A 258 -12.10 3.16 -36.13
C LYS A 258 -13.23 4.20 -36.21
N ILE A 259 -13.31 5.08 -35.25
CA ILE A 259 -14.36 6.11 -35.21
C ILE A 259 -14.06 7.17 -36.28
N SER A 260 -15.01 7.35 -37.21
CA SER A 260 -14.89 8.38 -38.24
C SER A 260 -14.96 9.78 -37.66
N THR A 261 -14.04 10.64 -38.04
CA THR A 261 -14.07 12.08 -37.71
C THR A 261 -15.02 12.88 -38.65
N VAL A 262 -15.54 12.22 -39.69
CA VAL A 262 -16.48 12.83 -40.66
C VAL A 262 -17.88 12.40 -40.26
N ILE A 263 -18.74 13.39 -40.02
CA ILE A 263 -20.16 13.17 -39.75
C ILE A 263 -20.88 12.85 -41.06
N PRO A 264 -21.53 11.66 -41.20
CA PRO A 264 -22.22 11.29 -42.43
C PRO A 264 -23.42 12.19 -42.72
N GLU A 265 -23.69 12.47 -43.99
CA GLU A 265 -24.85 13.25 -44.43
C GLU A 265 -26.20 12.68 -43.92
N GLU A 266 -26.30 11.37 -43.77
CA GLU A 266 -27.47 10.71 -43.19
C GLU A 266 -27.68 11.13 -41.72
N GLU A 267 -26.62 11.29 -40.95
CA GLU A 267 -26.70 11.74 -39.58
C GLU A 267 -27.03 13.21 -39.47
N ILE A 268 -26.49 14.05 -40.35
CA ILE A 268 -26.82 15.48 -40.45
C ILE A 268 -28.31 15.65 -40.67
N ARG A 269 -28.91 14.87 -41.58
CA ARG A 269 -30.35 14.97 -41.93
C ARG A 269 -31.28 14.56 -40.79
N LYS A 270 -30.82 13.75 -39.84
CA LYS A 270 -31.60 13.34 -38.66
C LYS A 270 -31.65 14.39 -37.57
N ARG A 271 -30.76 15.38 -37.62
CA ARG A 271 -30.60 16.42 -36.60
C ARG A 271 -31.12 17.75 -37.06
N ARG A 272 -31.53 18.65 -36.12
CA ARG A 272 -31.83 20.03 -36.40
C ARG A 272 -30.51 20.76 -36.72
N ASP A 273 -30.48 21.48 -37.82
CA ASP A 273 -29.31 22.22 -38.31
C ASP A 273 -29.24 23.61 -37.66
N PHE A 274 -28.24 23.85 -36.84
CA PHE A 274 -27.97 25.12 -36.17
C PHE A 274 -26.81 25.91 -36.81
N ARG A 275 -26.28 25.48 -37.97
CA ARG A 275 -25.12 26.14 -38.61
C ARG A 275 -25.40 27.60 -39.00
N ASN A 276 -26.66 27.99 -39.16
CA ASN A 276 -27.08 29.37 -39.48
C ASN A 276 -27.68 30.10 -38.27
N VAL A 277 -27.73 29.51 -37.10
CA VAL A 277 -28.19 30.10 -35.85
C VAL A 277 -26.99 30.59 -35.04
N THR A 278 -27.09 31.78 -34.44
CA THR A 278 -26.04 32.28 -33.55
C THR A 278 -25.84 31.32 -32.41
N THR A 279 -24.68 30.64 -32.40
CA THR A 279 -24.28 29.62 -31.40
C THR A 279 -22.90 29.96 -30.86
N PHE A 280 -22.72 29.88 -29.56
CA PHE A 280 -21.49 30.26 -28.88
C PHE A 280 -21.26 29.39 -27.64
N THR A 281 -20.00 29.28 -27.23
CA THR A 281 -19.56 28.68 -25.97
C THR A 281 -19.04 29.75 -25.03
N ILE A 282 -18.97 29.46 -23.72
CA ILE A 282 -18.46 30.40 -22.70
C ILE A 282 -17.35 29.64 -21.93
N ASP A 283 -16.23 29.42 -22.60
CA ASP A 283 -15.10 28.69 -22.10
C ASP A 283 -13.86 29.59 -21.93
N PRO A 284 -12.85 29.18 -21.14
CA PRO A 284 -11.54 29.81 -21.17
C PRO A 284 -10.94 29.81 -22.57
N SER A 285 -10.12 30.84 -22.88
CA SER A 285 -9.53 31.01 -24.22
C SER A 285 -8.66 29.89 -24.71
N ASP A 286 -8.16 29.05 -23.79
CA ASP A 286 -7.28 27.90 -24.00
C ASP A 286 -8.03 26.55 -23.93
N ALA A 287 -9.35 26.55 -23.74
CA ALA A 287 -10.17 25.34 -23.75
C ALA A 287 -10.05 24.59 -25.08
N LYS A 288 -9.98 23.26 -25.00
CA LYS A 288 -9.87 22.37 -26.17
C LYS A 288 -11.03 21.39 -26.27
N ASP A 289 -11.78 21.22 -25.21
CA ASP A 289 -12.90 20.31 -25.00
C ASP A 289 -14.15 21.15 -24.74
N PHE A 290 -14.93 21.40 -25.81
CA PHE A 290 -16.18 22.16 -25.72
C PHE A 290 -17.32 21.18 -25.49
N ASP A 291 -17.79 21.09 -24.25
CA ASP A 291 -18.85 20.15 -23.85
C ASP A 291 -20.24 20.74 -24.07
N ASP A 292 -20.41 22.05 -23.95
CA ASP A 292 -21.69 22.73 -24.08
C ASP A 292 -21.63 24.00 -24.92
N ALA A 293 -22.78 24.36 -25.50
CA ALA A 293 -22.96 25.58 -26.24
C ALA A 293 -24.38 26.14 -26.04
N LEU A 294 -24.52 27.42 -26.24
CA LEU A 294 -25.80 28.11 -26.24
C LEU A 294 -26.11 28.64 -27.64
N SER A 295 -27.37 28.54 -28.02
CA SER A 295 -27.84 29.24 -29.23
C SER A 295 -28.97 30.23 -28.93
N LEU A 296 -29.09 31.25 -29.77
CA LEU A 296 -30.09 32.30 -29.64
C LEU A 296 -30.70 32.60 -30.98
N GLU A 297 -32.02 32.49 -31.07
CA GLU A 297 -32.80 32.85 -32.28
C GLU A 297 -34.01 33.71 -31.91
N PHE A 298 -34.13 34.89 -32.53
CA PHE A 298 -35.27 35.77 -32.36
C PHE A 298 -36.39 35.35 -33.32
N LEU A 299 -37.45 34.72 -32.79
CA LEU A 299 -38.59 34.28 -33.58
C LEU A 299 -39.58 35.41 -33.88
N SER A 300 -39.63 36.44 -33.01
CA SER A 300 -40.36 37.70 -33.18
C SER A 300 -39.81 38.75 -32.22
N ASP A 301 -40.33 39.96 -32.25
CA ASP A 301 -39.94 41.07 -31.36
C ASP A 301 -40.08 40.73 -29.87
N SER A 302 -40.90 39.74 -29.51
CA SER A 302 -41.22 39.37 -28.14
C SER A 302 -40.92 37.93 -27.81
N VAL A 303 -40.42 37.11 -28.75
CA VAL A 303 -40.15 35.68 -28.56
C VAL A 303 -38.75 35.34 -29.00
N VAL A 304 -37.99 34.80 -28.08
CA VAL A 304 -36.61 34.32 -28.31
C VAL A 304 -36.54 32.85 -28.00
N GLU A 305 -36.01 32.07 -28.92
CA GLU A 305 -35.64 30.67 -28.66
C GLU A 305 -34.20 30.63 -28.15
N VAL A 306 -34.00 29.97 -27.00
CA VAL A 306 -32.68 29.72 -26.44
C VAL A 306 -32.43 28.19 -26.49
N GLY A 307 -31.39 27.78 -27.18
CA GLY A 307 -30.93 26.39 -27.21
C GLY A 307 -29.81 26.16 -26.22
N VAL A 308 -29.85 25.02 -25.57
CA VAL A 308 -28.75 24.49 -24.78
C VAL A 308 -28.28 23.19 -25.44
N HIS A 309 -27.06 23.15 -25.88
CA HIS A 309 -26.51 22.08 -26.68
C HIS A 309 -25.41 21.38 -25.88
N ILE A 310 -25.46 20.05 -25.80
CA ILE A 310 -24.46 19.22 -25.12
C ILE A 310 -23.83 18.32 -26.18
N ALA A 311 -22.51 18.12 -26.10
CA ALA A 311 -21.78 17.20 -26.97
C ALA A 311 -22.37 15.79 -26.92
N ASP A 312 -22.75 15.25 -28.07
CA ASP A 312 -23.39 13.92 -28.17
C ASP A 312 -22.34 12.82 -28.18
N VAL A 313 -21.66 12.65 -27.03
CA VAL A 313 -20.63 11.62 -26.83
C VAL A 313 -21.22 10.23 -27.02
N SER A 314 -22.48 10.01 -26.65
CA SER A 314 -23.17 8.73 -26.77
C SER A 314 -23.38 8.25 -28.21
N HIS A 315 -23.31 9.16 -29.18
CA HIS A 315 -23.30 8.80 -30.59
C HIS A 315 -22.06 8.00 -30.99
N TYR A 316 -20.91 8.34 -30.40
CA TYR A 316 -19.61 7.71 -30.69
C TYR A 316 -19.29 6.58 -29.73
N VAL A 317 -19.55 6.80 -28.44
CA VAL A 317 -19.24 5.82 -27.37
C VAL A 317 -20.50 5.03 -27.04
N GLN A 318 -20.64 3.89 -27.69
CA GLN A 318 -21.81 3.03 -27.48
C GLN A 318 -21.75 2.30 -26.13
N PRO A 319 -22.89 2.14 -25.43
CA PRO A 319 -22.93 1.43 -24.16
C PRO A 319 -22.30 0.03 -24.22
N GLN A 320 -21.51 -0.33 -23.23
CA GLN A 320 -20.76 -1.61 -23.11
C GLN A 320 -19.69 -1.84 -24.20
N SER A 321 -19.40 -0.83 -25.02
CA SER A 321 -18.26 -0.88 -25.93
C SER A 321 -16.92 -0.97 -25.14
N VAL A 322 -15.83 -1.23 -25.86
CA VAL A 322 -14.48 -1.23 -25.27
C VAL A 322 -14.13 0.16 -24.70
N ILE A 323 -14.50 1.24 -25.42
CA ILE A 323 -14.23 2.61 -25.00
C ILE A 323 -15.09 2.97 -23.78
N ASP A 324 -16.38 2.58 -23.77
CA ASP A 324 -17.29 2.83 -22.64
C ASP A 324 -16.80 2.18 -21.33
N LYS A 325 -16.30 0.95 -21.42
CA LYS A 325 -15.71 0.25 -20.25
C LYS A 325 -14.47 0.94 -19.74
N GLU A 326 -13.58 1.33 -20.63
CA GLU A 326 -12.37 2.09 -20.25
C GLU A 326 -12.73 3.45 -19.62
N ALA A 327 -13.70 4.16 -20.19
CA ALA A 327 -14.19 5.43 -19.65
C ALA A 327 -14.81 5.24 -18.25
N PHE A 328 -15.59 4.16 -18.06
CA PHE A 328 -16.16 3.81 -16.76
C PHE A 328 -15.10 3.51 -15.71
N ASP A 329 -14.07 2.75 -16.09
CA ASP A 329 -12.98 2.39 -15.17
C ASP A 329 -12.11 3.61 -14.80
N ARG A 330 -11.90 4.56 -15.72
CA ARG A 330 -11.21 5.83 -15.44
C ARG A 330 -12.04 6.79 -14.61
N ALA A 331 -13.36 6.78 -14.77
CA ALA A 331 -14.36 7.58 -14.06
C ALA A 331 -14.28 9.09 -14.26
N THR A 332 -13.11 9.69 -14.47
CA THR A 332 -12.91 11.14 -14.61
C THR A 332 -11.67 11.48 -15.41
N SER A 333 -11.61 12.68 -15.95
CA SER A 333 -10.39 13.27 -16.50
C SER A 333 -9.58 13.98 -15.43
N VAL A 334 -8.26 13.97 -15.55
CA VAL A 334 -7.33 14.65 -14.63
C VAL A 334 -6.68 15.81 -15.36
N TYR A 335 -6.92 17.03 -14.88
CA TYR A 335 -6.36 18.26 -15.43
C TYR A 335 -5.06 18.60 -14.70
N LEU A 336 -3.93 18.51 -15.42
CA LEU A 336 -2.63 18.97 -14.97
C LEU A 336 -2.38 20.39 -15.50
N VAL A 337 -1.30 21.02 -15.03
CA VAL A 337 -0.96 22.40 -15.42
C VAL A 337 -0.75 22.55 -16.95
N ASP A 338 -0.24 21.50 -17.60
CA ASP A 338 0.18 21.54 -19.02
C ASP A 338 -0.59 20.56 -19.92
N ARG A 339 -1.38 19.67 -19.34
CA ARG A 339 -2.13 18.64 -20.10
C ARG A 339 -3.33 18.10 -19.34
N THR A 340 -4.24 17.49 -20.08
CA THR A 340 -5.35 16.68 -19.54
C THR A 340 -5.05 15.20 -19.78
N ILE A 341 -5.32 14.38 -18.78
CA ILE A 341 -5.33 12.92 -18.86
C ILE A 341 -6.79 12.51 -18.88
N PRO A 342 -7.31 12.06 -20.01
CA PRO A 342 -8.71 11.69 -20.15
C PRO A 342 -9.03 10.34 -19.56
#